data_3cbbb99734ee6f38ae767ffe072c76bb
#
_entry.id   3cbbb99734ee6f38ae767ffe072c76bb
#
_cell.length_a   1.000
_cell.length_b   1.000
_cell.length_c   1.000
_cell.angle_alpha   90.00
_cell.angle_beta   90.00
_cell.angle_gamma   90.00
#
_symmetry.space_group_name_H-M   'P 1'
#
loop_
_entity.id
_entity.type
_entity.pdbx_description
1 polymer ?
#
loop_
_entity_poly.entity_id
_entity_poly.type
_entity_poly.pdbx_seq_one_letter_code
_entity_poly.pdbx_strand_id
1 'polypeptide(L)'
;MRTPSVLSLCVLCSAIALAQAPTGKATADEAAQAYSQQQWDKSEQLYGALAQSQPENARFWYRYAVSARADKHYDVALQAFNKAKQYGQGKGLPSFVVDYDIASMQAAMGHADDAFAALKSATNAGYAQPDKLETETAWNSLRSDPRYAPLLDQAKRNLTPCKYSAESRQFDFWVGDWDVVSTSGGQPVGSSHIAQELGDCVIWENWTSAGLPYAGKSYNAYNTSLKRWEQFWVDNSQGMIFFYGNLKDGVMDFWTDEIPQPSGPSMRRHLQFFNLAPDTVRQFSQKSTDGGKTWTVEYDFTYHRRKS
;
A
#
# COMPACT_ATOMS: atom_id res chain seq x y z
N MET A 1 -56.47 -80.71 12.20
CA MET A 1 -55.06 -80.60 11.88
C MET A 1 -54.73 -79.13 11.75
N ARG A 2 -54.01 -78.59 12.72
CA ARG A 2 -53.68 -77.16 12.78
C ARG A 2 -52.21 -77.01 12.34
N THR A 3 -51.99 -76.21 11.31
CA THR A 3 -50.64 -75.79 10.85
C THR A 3 -50.18 -74.55 11.63
N PRO A 4 -48.95 -74.45 12.12
CA PRO A 4 -48.46 -73.30 12.78
C PRO A 4 -47.85 -72.30 11.75
N SER A 5 -48.22 -71.00 11.87
CA SER A 5 -47.62 -69.88 11.16
C SER A 5 -46.24 -69.59 11.71
N VAL A 6 -45.26 -69.45 10.82
CA VAL A 6 -43.90 -69.02 11.13
C VAL A 6 -43.83 -67.51 10.96
N LEU A 7 -43.60 -66.76 12.05
CA LEU A 7 -43.32 -65.32 12.05
C LEU A 7 -41.85 -65.10 11.67
N SER A 8 -41.62 -64.52 10.51
CA SER A 8 -40.28 -64.10 10.04
C SER A 8 -39.92 -62.75 10.64
N LEU A 9 -38.93 -62.73 11.53
CA LEU A 9 -38.42 -61.52 12.19
C LEU A 9 -37.34 -60.90 11.26
N CYS A 10 -37.68 -59.82 10.54
CA CYS A 10 -36.71 -59.02 9.79
C CYS A 10 -35.89 -58.18 10.76
N VAL A 11 -34.64 -58.52 10.98
CA VAL A 11 -33.65 -57.70 11.68
C VAL A 11 -33.12 -56.68 10.70
N LEU A 12 -33.51 -55.40 10.83
CA LEU A 12 -32.90 -54.28 10.15
C LEU A 12 -31.52 -53.97 10.76
N CYS A 13 -30.46 -54.45 10.12
CA CYS A 13 -29.11 -53.99 10.39
C CYS A 13 -28.93 -52.58 9.84
N SER A 14 -29.04 -51.56 10.70
CA SER A 14 -28.59 -50.20 10.41
C SER A 14 -27.06 -50.21 10.36
N ALA A 15 -26.50 -50.18 9.15
CA ALA A 15 -25.07 -49.97 8.97
C ALA A 15 -24.74 -48.50 9.32
N ILE A 16 -24.18 -48.30 10.50
CA ILE A 16 -23.52 -47.04 10.85
C ILE A 16 -22.24 -46.97 10.00
N ALA A 17 -22.24 -46.18 8.96
CA ALA A 17 -21.03 -45.86 8.21
C ALA A 17 -20.11 -45.02 9.13
N LEU A 18 -19.17 -45.70 9.78
CA LEU A 18 -18.02 -45.08 10.39
C LEU A 18 -17.22 -44.42 9.27
N ALA A 19 -17.26 -43.08 9.19
CA ALA A 19 -16.36 -42.31 8.35
C ALA A 19 -14.93 -42.67 8.76
N GLN A 20 -14.23 -43.42 7.91
CA GLN A 20 -12.80 -43.72 8.12
C GLN A 20 -12.05 -42.40 8.06
N ALA A 21 -11.39 -42.05 9.17
CA ALA A 21 -10.39 -40.98 9.17
C ALA A 21 -9.33 -41.28 8.09
N PRO A 22 -8.87 -40.28 7.33
CA PRO A 22 -7.88 -40.50 6.29
C PRO A 22 -6.59 -41.05 6.90
N THR A 23 -6.22 -42.27 6.52
CA THR A 23 -5.04 -43.00 7.02
C THR A 23 -3.72 -42.55 6.36
N GLY A 24 -3.76 -41.48 5.53
CA GLY A 24 -2.60 -40.87 4.88
C GLY A 24 -2.12 -39.64 5.64
N LYS A 25 -0.81 -39.41 5.65
CA LYS A 25 -0.22 -38.15 6.16
C LYS A 25 -0.72 -36.99 5.27
N ALA A 26 -1.38 -35.97 5.88
CA ALA A 26 -1.87 -34.82 5.17
C ALA A 26 -0.72 -34.14 4.38
N THR A 27 -0.95 -33.87 3.10
CA THR A 27 0.03 -33.15 2.27
C THR A 27 -0.38 -31.66 2.15
N ALA A 28 0.61 -30.80 1.97
CA ALA A 28 0.36 -29.37 1.78
C ALA A 28 -0.43 -29.11 0.48
N ASP A 29 -0.21 -29.92 -0.56
CA ASP A 29 -0.90 -29.78 -1.86
C ASP A 29 -2.39 -30.14 -1.75
N GLU A 30 -2.72 -31.25 -1.06
CA GLU A 30 -4.12 -31.62 -0.83
C GLU A 30 -4.85 -30.58 0.01
N ALA A 31 -4.19 -30.04 1.05
CA ALA A 31 -4.75 -28.97 1.86
C ALA A 31 -4.97 -27.68 1.04
N ALA A 32 -4.01 -27.30 0.19
CA ALA A 32 -4.12 -26.14 -0.68
C ALA A 32 -5.23 -26.32 -1.73
N GLN A 33 -5.39 -27.51 -2.28
CA GLN A 33 -6.48 -27.82 -3.20
C GLN A 33 -7.85 -27.73 -2.51
N ALA A 34 -8.02 -28.33 -1.35
CA ALA A 34 -9.27 -28.26 -0.58
C ALA A 34 -9.61 -26.78 -0.24
N TYR A 35 -8.60 -26.00 0.18
CA TYR A 35 -8.78 -24.59 0.48
C TYR A 35 -9.20 -23.76 -0.76
N SER A 36 -8.55 -23.97 -1.90
CA SER A 36 -8.85 -23.23 -3.14
C SER A 36 -10.24 -23.58 -3.70
N GLN A 37 -10.70 -24.80 -3.45
CA GLN A 37 -12.03 -25.28 -3.81
C GLN A 37 -13.10 -24.97 -2.74
N GLN A 38 -12.75 -24.22 -1.69
CA GLN A 38 -13.63 -23.85 -0.59
C GLN A 38 -14.29 -25.07 0.12
N GLN A 39 -13.62 -26.22 0.10
CA GLN A 39 -14.02 -27.40 0.85
C GLN A 39 -13.57 -27.22 2.30
N TRP A 40 -14.29 -26.37 3.04
CA TRP A 40 -13.83 -25.81 4.31
C TRP A 40 -13.58 -26.88 5.37
N ASP A 41 -14.51 -27.81 5.57
CA ASP A 41 -14.36 -28.94 6.51
C ASP A 41 -13.09 -29.76 6.23
N LYS A 42 -12.90 -30.17 4.96
CA LYS A 42 -11.70 -30.91 4.55
C LYS A 42 -10.43 -30.07 4.69
N SER A 43 -10.49 -28.79 4.33
CA SER A 43 -9.37 -27.84 4.47
C SER A 43 -9.00 -27.65 5.93
N GLU A 44 -9.99 -27.52 6.82
CA GLU A 44 -9.80 -27.40 8.26
C GLU A 44 -9.07 -28.62 8.82
N GLN A 45 -9.52 -29.82 8.51
CA GLN A 45 -8.90 -31.08 8.96
C GLN A 45 -7.44 -31.19 8.48
N LEU A 46 -7.20 -30.96 7.19
CA LEU A 46 -5.86 -31.09 6.60
C LEU A 46 -4.89 -30.03 7.13
N TYR A 47 -5.29 -28.74 7.16
CA TYR A 47 -4.43 -27.69 7.70
C TYR A 47 -4.25 -27.80 9.22
N GLY A 48 -5.24 -28.29 9.96
CA GLY A 48 -5.11 -28.60 11.37
C GLY A 48 -4.03 -29.65 11.63
N ALA A 49 -4.02 -30.73 10.86
CA ALA A 49 -2.99 -31.77 10.95
C ALA A 49 -1.60 -31.25 10.56
N LEU A 50 -1.50 -30.44 9.49
CA LEU A 50 -0.26 -29.80 9.06
C LEU A 50 0.28 -28.82 10.11
N ALA A 51 -0.58 -27.99 10.70
CA ALA A 51 -0.21 -27.03 11.73
C ALA A 51 0.31 -27.72 13.01
N GLN A 52 -0.28 -28.85 13.37
CA GLN A 52 0.20 -29.65 14.51
C GLN A 52 1.54 -30.33 14.20
N SER A 53 1.74 -30.82 12.96
CA SER A 53 2.99 -31.47 12.56
C SER A 53 4.15 -30.50 12.34
N GLN A 54 3.84 -29.24 12.02
CA GLN A 54 4.80 -28.16 11.76
C GLN A 54 4.37 -26.88 12.50
N PRO A 55 4.44 -26.85 13.84
CA PRO A 55 3.83 -25.78 14.65
C PRO A 55 4.44 -24.42 14.43
N GLU A 56 5.66 -24.31 13.91
CA GLU A 56 6.28 -23.01 13.57
C GLU A 56 5.84 -22.46 12.21
N ASN A 57 5.09 -23.21 11.42
CA ASN A 57 4.60 -22.76 10.13
C ASN A 57 3.32 -21.92 10.31
N ALA A 58 3.50 -20.62 10.44
CA ALA A 58 2.40 -19.66 10.63
C ALA A 58 1.34 -19.71 9.53
N ARG A 59 1.73 -20.04 8.27
CA ARG A 59 0.79 -20.11 7.15
C ARG A 59 -0.17 -21.28 7.29
N PHE A 60 0.25 -22.41 7.86
CA PHE A 60 -0.64 -23.52 8.13
C PHE A 60 -1.66 -23.18 9.21
N TRP A 61 -1.23 -22.53 10.30
CA TRP A 61 -2.14 -22.02 11.32
C TRP A 61 -3.14 -21.01 10.74
N TYR A 62 -2.67 -20.08 9.89
CA TYR A 62 -3.54 -19.12 9.25
C TYR A 62 -4.60 -19.77 8.34
N ARG A 63 -4.19 -20.72 7.48
CA ARG A 63 -5.13 -21.46 6.63
C ARG A 63 -6.10 -22.30 7.44
N TYR A 64 -5.63 -22.93 8.50
CA TYR A 64 -6.49 -23.64 9.46
C TYR A 64 -7.54 -22.70 10.06
N ALA A 65 -7.12 -21.53 10.55
CA ALA A 65 -8.02 -20.55 11.13
C ALA A 65 -9.08 -20.04 10.14
N VAL A 66 -8.68 -19.72 8.89
CA VAL A 66 -9.62 -19.27 7.85
C VAL A 66 -10.64 -20.35 7.52
N SER A 67 -10.22 -21.63 7.44
CA SER A 67 -11.11 -22.75 7.17
C SER A 67 -12.11 -22.96 8.32
N ALA A 68 -11.62 -22.98 9.56
CA ALA A 68 -12.46 -23.11 10.75
C ALA A 68 -13.47 -21.94 10.89
N ARG A 69 -13.05 -20.72 10.56
CA ARG A 69 -13.96 -19.56 10.53
C ARG A 69 -15.07 -19.74 9.49
N ALA A 70 -14.74 -20.25 8.31
CA ALA A 70 -15.71 -20.49 7.24
C ALA A 70 -16.75 -21.56 7.63
N ASP A 71 -16.33 -22.56 8.39
CA ASP A 71 -17.22 -23.59 8.97
C ASP A 71 -17.88 -23.15 10.29
N LYS A 72 -17.67 -21.90 10.70
CA LYS A 72 -18.22 -21.31 11.93
C LYS A 72 -17.69 -21.94 13.23
N HIS A 73 -16.56 -22.61 13.18
CA HIS A 73 -15.84 -23.11 14.36
C HIS A 73 -14.99 -21.99 14.96
N TYR A 74 -15.65 -20.94 15.47
CA TYR A 74 -15.01 -19.66 15.83
C TYR A 74 -13.97 -19.76 16.93
N ASP A 75 -14.18 -20.61 17.94
CA ASP A 75 -13.19 -20.84 19.00
C ASP A 75 -11.91 -21.46 18.47
N VAL A 76 -12.04 -22.43 17.57
CA VAL A 76 -10.91 -23.06 16.87
C VAL A 76 -10.19 -22.03 16.00
N ALA A 77 -10.95 -21.25 15.23
CA ALA A 77 -10.41 -20.20 14.38
C ALA A 77 -9.61 -19.17 15.19
N LEU A 78 -10.13 -18.71 16.34
CA LEU A 78 -9.46 -17.74 17.19
C LEU A 78 -8.12 -18.29 17.73
N GLN A 79 -8.12 -19.53 18.22
CA GLN A 79 -6.89 -20.17 18.70
C GLN A 79 -5.86 -20.31 17.58
N ALA A 80 -6.29 -20.74 16.39
CA ALA A 80 -5.41 -20.91 15.23
C ALA A 80 -4.89 -19.56 14.70
N PHE A 81 -5.71 -18.50 14.66
CA PHE A 81 -5.24 -17.14 14.34
C PHE A 81 -4.19 -16.63 15.33
N ASN A 82 -4.38 -16.87 16.62
CA ASN A 82 -3.40 -16.49 17.64
C ASN A 82 -2.06 -17.24 17.45
N LYS A 83 -2.11 -18.51 17.09
CA LYS A 83 -0.91 -19.28 16.71
C LYS A 83 -0.26 -18.74 15.43
N ALA A 84 -1.06 -18.43 14.42
CA ALA A 84 -0.57 -17.80 13.19
C ALA A 84 0.15 -16.48 13.47
N LYS A 85 -0.40 -15.63 14.35
CA LYS A 85 0.21 -14.37 14.78
C LYS A 85 1.52 -14.60 15.55
N GLN A 86 1.51 -15.55 16.50
CA GLN A 86 2.69 -15.91 17.31
C GLN A 86 3.88 -16.37 16.45
N TYR A 87 3.63 -17.26 15.50
CA TYR A 87 4.68 -17.86 14.66
C TYR A 87 4.99 -17.05 13.39
N GLY A 88 4.09 -16.13 12.99
CA GLY A 88 4.22 -15.33 11.77
C GLY A 88 5.09 -14.09 11.90
N GLN A 89 5.39 -13.67 13.11
CA GLN A 89 6.14 -12.46 13.36
C GLN A 89 7.53 -12.53 12.71
N GLY A 90 7.80 -11.60 11.78
CA GLY A 90 9.05 -11.57 11.01
C GLY A 90 9.22 -12.68 9.96
N LYS A 91 8.23 -13.55 9.74
CA LYS A 91 8.29 -14.73 8.84
C LYS A 91 7.36 -14.62 7.63
N GLY A 92 7.03 -13.42 7.17
CA GLY A 92 6.28 -13.20 5.91
C GLY A 92 4.75 -13.40 6.01
N LEU A 93 4.19 -13.43 7.22
CA LEU A 93 2.76 -13.26 7.47
C LEU A 93 2.57 -11.94 8.23
N PRO A 94 2.09 -10.87 7.58
CA PRO A 94 1.91 -9.58 8.26
C PRO A 94 0.85 -9.67 9.35
N SER A 95 1.15 -9.12 10.53
CA SER A 95 0.24 -9.18 11.68
C SER A 95 -1.11 -8.51 11.39
N PHE A 96 -1.11 -7.43 10.60
CA PHE A 96 -2.34 -6.72 10.25
C PHE A 96 -3.35 -7.57 9.48
N VAL A 97 -2.89 -8.58 8.73
CA VAL A 97 -3.78 -9.53 8.02
C VAL A 97 -4.53 -10.39 9.04
N VAL A 98 -3.79 -10.97 9.99
CA VAL A 98 -4.36 -11.85 11.02
C VAL A 98 -5.26 -11.05 11.97
N ASP A 99 -4.82 -9.87 12.38
CA ASP A 99 -5.58 -8.99 13.26
C ASP A 99 -6.90 -8.54 12.63
N TYR A 100 -6.91 -8.25 11.31
CA TYR A 100 -8.14 -7.92 10.60
C TYR A 100 -9.10 -9.11 10.52
N ASP A 101 -8.59 -10.31 10.24
CA ASP A 101 -9.43 -11.51 10.19
C ASP A 101 -10.05 -11.85 11.55
N ILE A 102 -9.31 -11.64 12.65
CA ILE A 102 -9.84 -11.74 14.03
C ILE A 102 -10.91 -10.67 14.23
N ALA A 103 -10.64 -9.42 13.83
CA ALA A 103 -11.57 -8.30 14.00
C ALA A 103 -12.89 -8.55 13.26
N SER A 104 -12.83 -8.96 11.98
CA SER A 104 -14.01 -9.27 11.16
C SER A 104 -14.81 -10.45 11.74
N MET A 105 -14.12 -11.46 12.23
CA MET A 105 -14.78 -12.61 12.89
C MET A 105 -15.49 -12.19 14.18
N GLN A 106 -14.83 -11.43 15.06
CA GLN A 106 -15.42 -10.94 16.31
C GLN A 106 -16.62 -10.01 16.04
N ALA A 107 -16.52 -9.17 15.00
CA ALA A 107 -17.62 -8.32 14.55
C ALA A 107 -18.85 -9.17 14.10
N ALA A 108 -18.61 -10.24 13.33
CA ALA A 108 -19.66 -11.14 12.88
C ALA A 108 -20.34 -11.90 14.06
N MET A 109 -19.58 -12.15 15.13
CA MET A 109 -20.10 -12.78 16.36
C MET A 109 -20.82 -11.78 17.28
N GLY A 110 -20.77 -10.46 16.99
CA GLY A 110 -21.35 -9.41 17.83
C GLY A 110 -20.50 -9.02 19.04
N HIS A 111 -19.25 -9.44 19.10
CA HIS A 111 -18.30 -9.10 20.17
C HIS A 111 -17.62 -7.77 19.85
N ALA A 112 -18.33 -6.67 20.04
CA ALA A 112 -17.90 -5.34 19.58
C ALA A 112 -16.54 -4.90 20.15
N ASP A 113 -16.30 -5.11 21.45
CA ASP A 113 -15.07 -4.66 22.11
C ASP A 113 -13.84 -5.40 21.57
N ASP A 114 -13.93 -6.70 21.40
CA ASP A 114 -12.86 -7.52 20.84
C ASP A 114 -12.63 -7.19 19.35
N ALA A 115 -13.72 -6.96 18.60
CA ALA A 115 -13.63 -6.55 17.19
C ALA A 115 -12.88 -5.22 17.04
N PHE A 116 -13.22 -4.20 17.82
CA PHE A 116 -12.54 -2.91 17.78
C PHE A 116 -11.09 -2.98 18.30
N ALA A 117 -10.81 -3.78 19.31
CA ALA A 117 -9.45 -3.99 19.80
C ALA A 117 -8.56 -4.62 18.70
N ALA A 118 -9.05 -5.67 18.04
CA ALA A 118 -8.33 -6.33 16.94
C ALA A 118 -8.21 -5.41 15.71
N LEU A 119 -9.26 -4.66 15.34
CA LEU A 119 -9.20 -3.71 14.24
C LEU A 119 -8.20 -2.57 14.49
N LYS A 120 -8.13 -2.06 15.72
CA LYS A 120 -7.12 -1.08 16.12
C LYS A 120 -5.72 -1.64 16.01
N SER A 121 -5.51 -2.91 16.41
CA SER A 121 -4.23 -3.59 16.20
C SER A 121 -3.87 -3.67 14.71
N ALA A 122 -4.83 -4.10 13.87
CA ALA A 122 -4.65 -4.20 12.43
C ALA A 122 -4.27 -2.85 11.79
N THR A 123 -5.04 -1.79 12.09
CA THR A 123 -4.79 -0.46 11.50
C THR A 123 -3.48 0.15 11.96
N ASN A 124 -3.10 -0.03 13.23
CA ASN A 124 -1.79 0.40 13.75
C ASN A 124 -0.62 -0.36 13.12
N ALA A 125 -0.85 -1.61 12.72
CA ALA A 125 0.15 -2.43 12.02
C ALA A 125 0.17 -2.23 10.50
N GLY A 126 -0.62 -1.28 9.97
CA GLY A 126 -0.62 -0.89 8.55
C GLY A 126 -1.73 -1.51 7.70
N TYR A 127 -2.82 -2.02 8.30
CA TYR A 127 -3.98 -2.47 7.51
C TYR A 127 -4.53 -1.34 6.63
N ALA A 128 -4.60 -1.57 5.32
CA ALA A 128 -4.85 -0.57 4.28
C ALA A 128 -5.94 -1.01 3.28
N GLN A 129 -7.00 -1.66 3.76
CA GLN A 129 -8.14 -2.07 2.93
C GLN A 129 -9.45 -1.48 3.48
N PRO A 130 -9.65 -0.14 3.37
CA PRO A 130 -10.87 0.51 3.88
C PRO A 130 -12.14 0.00 3.21
N ASP A 131 -12.09 -0.36 1.92
CA ASP A 131 -13.24 -0.87 1.19
C ASP A 131 -13.83 -2.13 1.83
N LYS A 132 -13.01 -3.01 2.39
CA LYS A 132 -13.51 -4.17 3.15
C LYS A 132 -14.28 -3.76 4.41
N LEU A 133 -13.81 -2.76 5.12
CA LEU A 133 -14.54 -2.22 6.27
C LEU A 133 -15.91 -1.67 5.84
N GLU A 134 -15.96 -0.96 4.71
CA GLU A 134 -17.17 -0.34 4.21
C GLU A 134 -18.17 -1.34 3.59
N THR A 135 -17.71 -2.48 3.06
CA THR A 135 -18.57 -3.42 2.30
C THR A 135 -18.86 -4.74 3.02
N GLU A 136 -17.97 -5.26 3.86
CA GLU A 136 -18.20 -6.53 4.57
C GLU A 136 -19.37 -6.44 5.53
N THR A 137 -20.28 -7.41 5.45
CA THR A 137 -21.50 -7.49 6.28
C THR A 137 -21.22 -7.65 7.77
N ALA A 138 -20.06 -8.21 8.12
CA ALA A 138 -19.62 -8.36 9.51
C ALA A 138 -19.64 -7.03 10.31
N TRP A 139 -19.41 -5.90 9.64
CA TRP A 139 -19.34 -4.57 10.23
C TRP A 139 -20.68 -3.84 10.28
N ASN A 140 -21.77 -4.37 9.68
CA ASN A 140 -23.04 -3.64 9.54
C ASN A 140 -23.59 -3.11 10.88
N SER A 141 -23.55 -3.90 11.94
CA SER A 141 -24.05 -3.50 13.27
C SER A 141 -23.10 -2.55 14.02
N LEU A 142 -21.84 -2.45 13.60
CA LEU A 142 -20.79 -1.69 14.28
C LEU A 142 -20.43 -0.38 13.57
N ARG A 143 -20.93 -0.12 12.36
CA ARG A 143 -20.60 1.12 11.61
C ARG A 143 -21.08 2.39 12.28
N SER A 144 -22.13 2.32 13.10
CA SER A 144 -22.65 3.47 13.88
C SER A 144 -21.92 3.67 15.21
N ASP A 145 -21.08 2.73 15.65
CA ASP A 145 -20.27 2.88 16.86
C ASP A 145 -19.22 3.98 16.66
N PRO A 146 -19.06 4.91 17.62
CA PRO A 146 -18.10 6.02 17.47
C PRO A 146 -16.64 5.57 17.30
N ARG A 147 -16.29 4.35 17.66
CA ARG A 147 -14.95 3.77 17.47
C ARG A 147 -14.66 3.40 16.01
N TYR A 148 -15.70 3.19 15.19
CA TYR A 148 -15.54 2.70 13.83
C TYR A 148 -14.94 3.75 12.89
N ALA A 149 -15.46 4.97 12.87
CA ALA A 149 -15.03 6.00 11.94
C ALA A 149 -13.55 6.37 12.05
N PRO A 150 -12.94 6.52 13.25
CA PRO A 150 -11.50 6.75 13.38
C PRO A 150 -10.63 5.61 12.85
N LEU A 151 -11.05 4.35 12.98
CA LEU A 151 -10.30 3.20 12.50
C LEU A 151 -10.40 3.04 10.98
N LEU A 152 -11.57 3.34 10.40
CA LEU A 152 -11.74 3.44 8.96
C LEU A 152 -10.85 4.55 8.36
N ASP A 153 -10.82 5.73 9.00
CA ASP A 153 -9.93 6.82 8.57
C ASP A 153 -8.46 6.43 8.65
N GLN A 154 -8.05 5.72 9.72
CA GLN A 154 -6.69 5.19 9.82
C GLN A 154 -6.37 4.20 8.68
N ALA A 155 -7.30 3.32 8.32
CA ALA A 155 -7.11 2.40 7.18
C ALA A 155 -6.97 3.16 5.84
N LYS A 156 -7.74 4.26 5.64
CA LYS A 156 -7.60 5.16 4.50
C LYS A 156 -6.24 5.85 4.46
N ARG A 157 -5.76 6.32 5.61
CA ARG A 157 -4.41 6.91 5.73
C ARG A 157 -3.31 5.90 5.43
N ASN A 158 -3.48 4.67 5.85
CA ASN A 158 -2.53 3.60 5.54
C ASN A 158 -2.50 3.27 4.04
N LEU A 159 -3.64 3.37 3.35
CA LEU A 159 -3.74 3.11 1.91
C LEU A 159 -3.07 4.21 1.08
N THR A 160 -3.21 5.47 1.49
CA THR A 160 -2.65 6.62 0.77
C THR A 160 -1.85 7.53 1.71
N PRO A 161 -0.71 7.04 2.26
CA PRO A 161 0.02 7.74 3.32
C PRO A 161 0.52 9.11 2.88
N CYS A 162 0.93 9.25 1.62
CA CYS A 162 1.47 10.50 1.11
C CYS A 162 0.42 11.62 1.04
N LYS A 163 -0.85 11.28 0.84
CA LYS A 163 -1.96 12.25 0.86
C LYS A 163 -2.07 12.99 2.20
N TYR A 164 -1.66 12.34 3.28
CA TYR A 164 -1.78 12.85 4.64
C TYR A 164 -0.44 13.25 5.27
N SER A 165 0.68 13.04 4.57
CA SER A 165 2.01 13.47 5.02
C SER A 165 2.20 14.97 4.75
N ALA A 166 2.58 15.73 5.78
CA ALA A 166 2.87 17.16 5.62
C ALA A 166 4.05 17.40 4.66
N GLU A 167 5.06 16.53 4.72
CA GLU A 167 6.24 16.62 3.85
C GLU A 167 5.87 16.35 2.39
N SER A 168 5.05 15.32 2.12
CA SER A 168 4.62 14.97 0.75
C SER A 168 3.72 16.05 0.12
N ARG A 169 3.16 16.99 0.92
CA ARG A 169 2.33 18.10 0.45
C ARG A 169 3.10 19.39 0.22
N GLN A 170 4.39 19.43 0.57
CA GLN A 170 5.21 20.66 0.49
C GLN A 170 5.37 21.21 -0.93
N PHE A 171 5.28 20.37 -1.96
CA PHE A 171 5.47 20.74 -3.36
C PHE A 171 4.17 20.80 -4.17
N ASP A 172 3.02 20.67 -3.52
CA ASP A 172 1.69 20.67 -4.17
C ASP A 172 1.37 21.97 -4.91
N PHE A 173 1.97 23.08 -4.52
CA PHE A 173 1.78 24.38 -5.18
C PHE A 173 2.18 24.36 -6.66
N TRP A 174 3.02 23.40 -7.07
CA TRP A 174 3.48 23.25 -8.45
C TRP A 174 2.56 22.36 -9.30
N VAL A 175 1.63 21.61 -8.72
CA VAL A 175 0.69 20.76 -9.44
C VAL A 175 -0.27 21.59 -10.29
N GLY A 176 -0.44 21.22 -11.58
CA GLY A 176 -1.35 21.88 -12.52
C GLY A 176 -0.81 21.98 -13.95
N ASP A 177 -1.54 22.71 -14.78
CA ASP A 177 -1.16 23.04 -16.16
C ASP A 177 -0.60 24.44 -16.24
N TRP A 178 0.56 24.58 -16.90
CA TRP A 178 1.32 25.80 -16.87
C TRP A 178 1.77 26.26 -18.27
N ASP A 179 1.64 27.54 -18.54
CA ASP A 179 2.38 28.25 -19.58
C ASP A 179 3.62 28.86 -18.94
N VAL A 180 4.77 28.66 -19.57
CA VAL A 180 6.06 29.04 -18.98
C VAL A 180 6.78 30.05 -19.83
N VAL A 181 7.22 31.11 -19.19
CA VAL A 181 7.94 32.23 -19.83
C VAL A 181 9.30 32.48 -19.18
N SER A 182 10.21 33.10 -19.91
CA SER A 182 11.44 33.65 -19.32
C SER A 182 11.07 34.79 -18.35
N THR A 183 11.59 34.72 -17.12
CA THR A 183 11.30 35.74 -16.09
C THR A 183 11.76 37.14 -16.48
N SER A 184 12.91 37.26 -17.13
CA SER A 184 13.48 38.57 -17.52
C SER A 184 12.83 39.22 -18.73
N GLY A 185 12.28 38.41 -19.67
CA GLY A 185 11.81 38.94 -20.96
C GLY A 185 10.36 38.61 -21.29
N GLY A 186 9.69 37.76 -20.50
CA GLY A 186 8.29 37.31 -20.75
C GLY A 186 8.13 36.48 -22.02
N GLN A 187 9.23 36.06 -22.67
CA GLN A 187 9.16 35.23 -23.88
C GLN A 187 8.70 33.82 -23.54
N PRO A 188 7.76 33.19 -24.28
CA PRO A 188 7.36 31.82 -24.10
C PRO A 188 8.56 30.87 -24.26
N VAL A 189 8.80 30.03 -23.26
CA VAL A 189 9.87 29.03 -23.28
C VAL A 189 9.33 27.59 -23.31
N GLY A 190 8.09 27.38 -22.92
CA GLY A 190 7.47 26.05 -22.95
C GLY A 190 6.15 25.97 -22.21
N SER A 191 5.76 24.75 -21.95
CA SER A 191 4.60 24.40 -21.13
C SER A 191 4.89 23.17 -20.31
N SER A 192 4.23 23.06 -19.17
CA SER A 192 4.36 21.90 -18.29
C SER A 192 2.99 21.43 -17.78
N HIS A 193 2.78 20.11 -17.82
CA HIS A 193 1.68 19.45 -17.12
C HIS A 193 2.26 18.73 -15.91
N ILE A 194 1.78 19.05 -14.72
CA ILE A 194 2.30 18.56 -13.45
C ILE A 194 1.16 17.91 -12.68
N ALA A 195 1.27 16.61 -12.39
CA ALA A 195 0.23 15.83 -11.74
C ALA A 195 0.75 15.05 -10.53
N GLN A 196 -0.16 14.66 -9.67
CA GLN A 196 0.10 13.74 -8.57
C GLN A 196 -0.19 12.32 -9.03
N GLU A 197 0.72 11.40 -8.71
CA GLU A 197 0.66 9.99 -9.09
C GLU A 197 0.93 9.09 -7.88
N LEU A 198 0.64 7.79 -8.03
CA LEU A 198 0.92 6.76 -7.02
C LEU A 198 0.35 7.10 -5.63
N GLY A 199 -0.93 7.48 -5.58
CA GLY A 199 -1.60 7.83 -4.31
C GLY A 199 -1.00 9.08 -3.68
N ASP A 200 -0.68 10.07 -4.51
CA ASP A 200 -0.12 11.37 -4.17
C ASP A 200 1.33 11.31 -3.60
N CYS A 201 2.04 10.18 -3.79
CA CYS A 201 3.43 10.04 -3.36
C CYS A 201 4.45 10.61 -4.35
N VAL A 202 4.05 10.82 -5.60
CA VAL A 202 4.91 11.34 -6.66
C VAL A 202 4.27 12.56 -7.29
N ILE A 203 5.03 13.62 -7.45
CA ILE A 203 4.69 14.75 -8.33
C ILE A 203 5.45 14.52 -9.63
N TRP A 204 4.70 14.31 -10.70
CA TRP A 204 5.22 14.02 -12.03
C TRP A 204 5.06 15.24 -12.93
N GLU A 205 6.14 15.62 -13.62
CA GLU A 205 6.15 16.71 -14.60
C GLU A 205 6.29 16.17 -16.01
N ASN A 206 5.57 16.77 -16.95
CA ASN A 206 5.72 16.57 -18.37
C ASN A 206 5.95 17.91 -19.04
N TRP A 207 7.21 18.21 -19.36
CA TRP A 207 7.68 19.45 -19.96
C TRP A 207 7.75 19.37 -21.48
N THR A 208 7.36 20.45 -22.15
CA THR A 208 7.55 20.63 -23.61
C THR A 208 8.03 22.05 -23.89
N SER A 209 9.15 22.20 -24.59
CA SER A 209 9.71 23.51 -24.98
C SER A 209 8.90 24.15 -26.09
N ALA A 210 8.81 25.48 -26.05
CA ALA A 210 8.29 26.29 -27.14
C ALA A 210 9.36 26.46 -28.24
N GLY A 211 8.99 26.12 -29.48
CA GLY A 211 9.85 26.36 -30.64
C GLY A 211 11.07 25.46 -30.81
N LEU A 212 11.28 24.49 -29.91
CA LEU A 212 12.38 23.51 -29.98
C LEU A 212 11.83 22.10 -29.82
N PRO A 213 12.39 21.10 -30.49
CA PRO A 213 12.02 19.70 -30.30
C PRO A 213 12.64 19.11 -29.02
N TYR A 214 12.55 19.85 -27.91
CA TYR A 214 13.06 19.46 -26.61
C TYR A 214 11.91 19.21 -25.64
N ALA A 215 11.90 18.07 -25.01
CA ALA A 215 10.91 17.66 -24.04
C ALA A 215 11.56 16.81 -22.96
N GLY A 216 10.99 16.83 -21.77
CA GLY A 216 11.49 16.06 -20.66
C GLY A 216 10.42 15.76 -19.62
N LYS A 217 10.80 14.93 -18.67
CA LYS A 217 9.94 14.56 -17.55
C LYS A 217 10.73 14.59 -16.26
N SER A 218 10.07 14.97 -15.17
CA SER A 218 10.62 14.76 -13.84
C SER A 218 9.68 13.96 -12.95
N TYR A 219 10.26 13.17 -12.04
CA TYR A 219 9.58 12.50 -10.95
C TYR A 219 10.12 13.04 -9.65
N ASN A 220 9.22 13.55 -8.83
CA ASN A 220 9.56 14.21 -7.57
C ASN A 220 8.86 13.47 -6.44
N ALA A 221 9.62 13.01 -5.44
CA ALA A 221 9.08 12.29 -4.30
C ALA A 221 9.82 12.64 -3.00
N TYR A 222 9.12 12.60 -1.89
CA TYR A 222 9.74 12.74 -0.57
C TYR A 222 10.26 11.39 -0.09
N ASN A 223 11.58 11.28 0.08
CA ASN A 223 12.24 10.11 0.61
C ASN A 223 12.20 10.14 2.12
N THR A 224 11.31 9.34 2.74
CA THR A 224 11.10 9.31 4.19
C THR A 224 12.32 8.76 4.95
N SER A 225 13.12 7.89 4.34
CA SER A 225 14.33 7.33 4.95
C SER A 225 15.46 8.35 5.02
N LEU A 226 15.62 9.16 3.97
CA LEU A 226 16.64 10.21 3.89
C LEU A 226 16.12 11.57 4.35
N LYS A 227 14.82 11.69 4.63
CA LYS A 227 14.13 12.92 5.06
C LYS A 227 14.40 14.09 4.12
N ARG A 228 14.27 13.84 2.82
CA ARG A 228 14.49 14.85 1.78
C ARG A 228 13.62 14.57 0.57
N TRP A 229 13.36 15.60 -0.20
CA TRP A 229 12.83 15.48 -1.55
C TRP A 229 13.91 15.04 -2.53
N GLU A 230 13.53 14.22 -3.50
CA GLU A 230 14.36 13.77 -4.59
C GLU A 230 13.64 14.02 -5.90
N GLN A 231 14.35 14.59 -6.88
CA GLN A 231 13.86 14.85 -8.23
C GLN A 231 14.75 14.10 -9.22
N PHE A 232 14.16 13.30 -10.09
CA PHE A 232 14.83 12.68 -11.21
C PHE A 232 14.29 13.26 -12.50
N TRP A 233 15.15 13.99 -13.23
CA TRP A 233 14.85 14.55 -14.54
C TRP A 233 15.44 13.70 -15.64
N VAL A 234 14.66 13.50 -16.74
CA VAL A 234 15.11 12.85 -17.99
C VAL A 234 14.56 13.64 -19.18
N ASP A 235 15.33 13.68 -20.29
CA ASP A 235 14.91 14.37 -21.51
C ASP A 235 15.26 13.61 -22.79
N ASN A 236 14.70 14.07 -23.92
CA ASN A 236 14.87 13.45 -25.22
C ASN A 236 16.22 13.76 -25.89
N SER A 237 17.13 14.47 -25.20
CA SER A 237 18.53 14.67 -25.61
C SER A 237 19.49 13.73 -24.88
N GLN A 238 19.00 12.69 -24.21
CA GLN A 238 19.72 11.76 -23.34
C GLN A 238 20.20 12.40 -22.01
N GLY A 239 19.66 13.55 -21.65
CA GLY A 239 19.94 14.18 -20.38
C GLY A 239 19.30 13.42 -19.22
N MET A 240 20.07 13.26 -18.13
CA MET A 240 19.58 12.74 -16.85
C MET A 240 20.20 13.56 -15.73
N ILE A 241 19.36 14.04 -14.80
CA ILE A 241 19.81 14.82 -13.66
C ILE A 241 19.11 14.33 -12.41
N PHE A 242 19.87 14.11 -11.36
CA PHE A 242 19.34 13.79 -10.05
C PHE A 242 19.56 14.96 -9.10
N PHE A 243 18.46 15.48 -8.56
CA PHE A 243 18.47 16.54 -7.56
C PHE A 243 17.96 15.99 -6.21
N TYR A 244 18.42 16.58 -5.13
CA TYR A 244 17.89 16.36 -3.78
C TYR A 244 17.85 17.66 -2.99
N GLY A 245 16.89 17.77 -2.09
CA GLY A 245 16.73 18.99 -1.32
C GLY A 245 15.52 18.96 -0.39
N ASN A 246 15.14 20.11 0.11
CA ASN A 246 14.01 20.25 1.01
C ASN A 246 13.32 21.61 0.84
N LEU A 247 12.12 21.73 1.42
CA LEU A 247 11.50 23.01 1.65
C LEU A 247 12.31 23.78 2.71
N LYS A 248 12.85 24.94 2.34
CA LYS A 248 13.60 25.81 3.22
C LYS A 248 13.12 27.26 3.04
N ASP A 249 12.69 27.90 4.10
CA ASP A 249 12.21 29.29 4.09
C ASP A 249 11.14 29.58 3.03
N GLY A 250 10.25 28.61 2.79
CA GLY A 250 9.17 28.70 1.78
C GLY A 250 9.60 28.41 0.34
N VAL A 251 10.85 28.00 0.11
CA VAL A 251 11.42 27.67 -1.20
C VAL A 251 11.73 26.18 -1.25
N MET A 252 11.32 25.48 -2.31
CA MET A 252 11.84 24.14 -2.59
C MET A 252 13.26 24.30 -3.14
N ASP A 253 14.25 23.86 -2.37
CA ASP A 253 15.68 24.12 -2.58
C ASP A 253 16.42 22.82 -2.86
N PHE A 254 16.84 22.64 -4.12
CA PHE A 254 17.41 21.40 -4.62
C PHE A 254 18.85 21.55 -5.12
N TRP A 255 19.65 20.53 -4.93
CA TRP A 255 21.04 20.46 -5.29
C TRP A 255 21.37 19.15 -6.02
N THR A 256 22.42 19.18 -6.85
CA THR A 256 23.05 17.95 -7.35
C THR A 256 24.32 17.66 -6.58
N ASP A 257 24.80 16.43 -6.64
CA ASP A 257 26.20 16.12 -6.40
C ASP A 257 27.08 16.72 -7.52
N GLU A 258 28.39 16.58 -7.39
CA GLU A 258 29.33 16.92 -8.45
C GLU A 258 29.08 16.01 -9.68
N ILE A 259 28.72 16.59 -10.81
CA ILE A 259 28.43 15.90 -12.06
C ILE A 259 29.68 15.95 -12.92
N PRO A 260 30.37 14.80 -13.16
CA PRO A 260 31.52 14.74 -14.07
C PRO A 260 31.12 15.22 -15.46
N GLN A 261 31.98 16.00 -16.09
CA GLN A 261 31.81 16.46 -17.47
C GLN A 261 32.73 15.69 -18.42
N PRO A 262 32.33 15.45 -19.69
CA PRO A 262 33.20 14.79 -20.66
C PRO A 262 34.51 15.55 -20.90
N SER A 263 34.50 16.87 -20.71
CA SER A 263 35.69 17.72 -20.75
C SER A 263 35.51 18.88 -19.75
N GLY A 264 36.60 19.26 -19.09
CA GLY A 264 36.61 20.32 -18.08
C GLY A 264 36.27 19.86 -16.66
N PRO A 265 36.06 20.80 -15.74
CA PRO A 265 35.76 20.50 -14.34
C PRO A 265 34.35 19.93 -14.15
N SER A 266 34.14 19.22 -13.04
CA SER A 266 32.80 18.80 -12.60
C SER A 266 31.90 20.00 -12.41
N MET A 267 30.58 19.75 -12.54
CA MET A 267 29.54 20.76 -12.42
C MET A 267 28.60 20.41 -11.27
N ARG A 268 28.16 21.41 -10.53
CA ARG A 268 27.02 21.31 -9.61
C ARG A 268 25.89 22.18 -10.09
N ARG A 269 24.66 21.76 -9.82
CA ARG A 269 23.47 22.57 -10.06
C ARG A 269 22.74 22.88 -8.75
N HIS A 270 22.14 24.05 -8.73
CA HIS A 270 21.24 24.51 -7.68
C HIS A 270 19.93 24.92 -8.35
N LEU A 271 18.84 24.27 -7.95
CA LEU A 271 17.50 24.43 -8.52
C LEU A 271 16.52 24.83 -7.43
N GLN A 272 15.77 25.89 -7.66
CA GLN A 272 14.84 26.45 -6.68
C GLN A 272 13.46 26.66 -7.28
N PHE A 273 12.41 26.38 -6.49
CA PHE A 273 11.03 26.69 -6.85
C PHE A 273 10.40 27.59 -5.79
N PHE A 274 9.93 28.75 -6.24
CA PHE A 274 9.30 29.77 -5.40
C PHE A 274 7.80 29.78 -5.67
N ASN A 275 6.99 29.53 -4.64
CA ASN A 275 5.55 29.72 -4.70
C ASN A 275 5.22 31.20 -4.53
N LEU A 276 5.12 31.93 -5.65
CA LEU A 276 4.91 33.40 -5.62
C LEU A 276 3.44 33.76 -5.41
N ALA A 277 2.51 32.98 -5.98
CA ALA A 277 1.07 33.15 -5.87
C ALA A 277 0.37 31.80 -6.22
N PRO A 278 -0.93 31.61 -5.95
CA PRO A 278 -1.65 30.39 -6.30
C PRO A 278 -1.60 29.99 -7.78
N ASP A 279 -1.37 30.96 -8.64
CA ASP A 279 -1.29 30.83 -10.10
C ASP A 279 0.10 31.15 -10.68
N THR A 280 1.10 31.35 -9.83
CA THR A 280 2.43 31.80 -10.27
C THR A 280 3.55 31.10 -9.48
N VAL A 281 4.38 30.35 -10.18
CA VAL A 281 5.59 29.70 -9.63
C VAL A 281 6.81 30.17 -10.40
N ARG A 282 7.91 30.49 -9.72
CA ARG A 282 9.21 30.75 -10.35
C ARG A 282 10.10 29.53 -10.16
N GLN A 283 10.72 29.07 -11.23
CA GLN A 283 11.76 28.06 -11.24
C GLN A 283 13.09 28.72 -11.64
N PHE A 284 14.08 28.62 -10.77
CA PHE A 284 15.39 29.23 -10.96
C PHE A 284 16.49 28.17 -10.88
N SER A 285 17.34 28.11 -11.89
CA SER A 285 18.48 27.19 -11.91
C SER A 285 19.78 27.93 -12.18
N GLN A 286 20.81 27.53 -11.45
CA GLN A 286 22.18 28.00 -11.64
C GLN A 286 23.15 26.83 -11.53
N LYS A 287 24.33 26.99 -12.12
CA LYS A 287 25.41 26.02 -12.08
C LYS A 287 26.73 26.62 -11.64
N SER A 288 27.57 25.79 -11.06
CA SER A 288 28.96 26.09 -10.70
C SER A 288 29.88 25.02 -11.26
N THR A 289 31.04 25.44 -11.74
CA THR A 289 32.12 24.56 -12.25
C THR A 289 33.43 24.76 -11.46
N ASP A 290 33.37 25.41 -10.31
CA ASP A 290 34.52 25.74 -9.45
C ASP A 290 34.31 25.31 -7.99
N GLY A 291 33.51 24.29 -7.77
CA GLY A 291 33.19 23.74 -6.46
C GLY A 291 32.25 24.63 -5.65
N GLY A 292 31.40 25.43 -6.29
CA GLY A 292 30.40 26.28 -5.64
C GLY A 292 30.90 27.66 -5.26
N LYS A 293 32.08 28.11 -5.73
CA LYS A 293 32.61 29.45 -5.45
C LYS A 293 31.93 30.52 -6.26
N THR A 294 31.66 30.25 -7.55
CA THR A 294 30.86 31.10 -8.42
C THR A 294 29.71 30.38 -9.06
N TRP A 295 28.63 31.09 -9.37
CA TRP A 295 27.41 30.55 -9.93
C TRP A 295 26.97 31.30 -11.17
N THR A 296 26.60 30.58 -12.21
CA THR A 296 26.06 31.13 -13.46
C THR A 296 24.63 30.66 -13.62
N VAL A 297 23.71 31.58 -13.90
CA VAL A 297 22.31 31.26 -14.17
C VAL A 297 22.20 30.42 -15.42
N GLU A 298 21.52 29.25 -15.33
CA GLU A 298 21.19 28.41 -16.47
C GLU A 298 19.85 28.84 -17.07
N TYR A 299 18.86 29.03 -16.21
CA TYR A 299 17.53 29.53 -16.60
C TYR A 299 16.81 30.16 -15.40
N ASP A 300 15.89 31.04 -15.73
CA ASP A 300 14.98 31.71 -14.79
C ASP A 300 13.61 31.79 -15.45
N PHE A 301 12.68 30.94 -15.00
CA PHE A 301 11.38 30.73 -15.61
C PHE A 301 10.26 31.12 -14.67
N THR A 302 9.19 31.72 -15.21
CA THR A 302 7.95 31.97 -14.51
C THR A 302 6.85 31.12 -15.12
N TYR A 303 6.22 30.31 -14.30
CA TYR A 303 5.09 29.45 -14.61
C TYR A 303 3.81 30.23 -14.31
N HIS A 304 2.94 30.38 -15.30
CA HIS A 304 1.60 30.92 -15.16
C HIS A 304 0.58 29.83 -15.35
N ARG A 305 -0.28 29.66 -14.34
CA ARG A 305 -1.31 28.59 -14.37
C ARG A 305 -2.29 28.85 -15.50
N ARG A 306 -2.53 27.82 -16.32
CA ARG A 306 -3.57 27.89 -17.36
C ARG A 306 -4.94 27.99 -16.71
N LYS A 307 -5.75 28.89 -17.22
CA LYS A 307 -7.16 28.98 -16.87
C LYS A 307 -7.88 27.87 -17.64
N SER A 308 -8.57 26.98 -16.90
CA SER A 308 -9.48 25.97 -17.46
C SER A 308 -10.65 26.61 -18.18
#